data_9be10eae2373fb5b7a02ee29e13c85ef
#
_entry.id   9be10eae2373fb5b7a02ee29e13c85ef
#
_cell.length_a   1.000
_cell.length_b   1.000
_cell.length_c   1.000
_cell.angle_alpha   90.00
_cell.angle_beta   90.00
_cell.angle_gamma   90.00
#
_symmetry.space_group_name_H-M   'P 1'
#
loop_
_entity.id
_entity.type
_entity.pdbx_description
1 polymer ?
#
loop_
_entity_poly.entity_id
_entity_poly.type
_entity_poly.pdbx_seq_one_letter_code
_entity_poly.pdbx_strand_id
1 'polypeptide(L)'
;QNGIDKLRNEILDEKYKDIWQPRIIKIFKEARDEFLKARTSQAMDSLSTYAKLACANGVNPFFGADIAADVAIYFKMFAAIKEDFNIEDNELEGRYCAYPLARKLLELMTKNGVILLLKNFGGKQVIKSFGKYIPFVGQAAAAALGYTLAKDAGESYVNDCATLAWQVMNDEIENYKLYGDLNGSSKKPICIENYTLYQLKE
;
A
#
# COMPACT_ATOMS: atom_id res chain seq x y z
N GLN A 1 -9.98 33.22 26.95
CA GLN A 1 -8.99 32.14 27.19
C GLN A 1 -9.41 31.20 28.31
N ASN A 2 -9.87 31.75 29.47
CA ASN A 2 -10.27 30.92 30.63
C ASN A 2 -11.44 29.96 30.41
N GLY A 3 -12.38 30.26 29.53
CA GLY A 3 -13.57 29.42 29.33
C GLY A 3 -13.29 28.14 28.49
N ILE A 4 -12.43 28.28 27.48
CA ILE A 4 -12.04 27.14 26.60
C ILE A 4 -11.10 26.20 27.36
N ASP A 5 -10.16 26.75 28.15
CA ASP A 5 -9.24 25.94 28.95
C ASP A 5 -9.99 25.18 30.06
N LYS A 6 -11.01 25.81 30.65
CA LYS A 6 -11.88 25.17 31.64
C LYS A 6 -12.69 24.05 31.02
N LEU A 7 -13.30 24.29 29.87
CA LEU A 7 -14.07 23.28 29.14
C LEU A 7 -13.17 22.12 28.67
N ARG A 8 -11.96 22.44 28.19
CA ARG A 8 -10.96 21.44 27.81
C ARG A 8 -10.58 20.56 29.01
N ASN A 9 -10.31 21.17 30.17
CA ASN A 9 -9.95 20.42 31.37
C ASN A 9 -11.13 19.62 31.91
N GLU A 10 -12.37 20.10 31.82
CA GLU A 10 -13.57 19.32 32.17
C GLU A 10 -13.81 18.17 31.22
N ILE A 11 -13.55 18.32 29.91
CA ILE A 11 -13.66 17.23 28.93
C ILE A 11 -12.57 16.19 29.15
N LEU A 12 -11.37 16.62 29.57
CA LEU A 12 -10.22 15.73 29.86
C LEU A 12 -10.26 15.19 31.29
N ASP A 13 -11.22 15.60 32.12
CA ASP A 13 -11.39 15.09 33.47
C ASP A 13 -11.66 13.57 33.42
N GLU A 14 -10.91 12.82 34.20
CA GLU A 14 -10.98 11.35 34.30
C GLU A 14 -12.40 10.86 34.63
N LYS A 15 -13.16 11.71 35.33
CA LYS A 15 -14.58 11.50 35.67
C LYS A 15 -15.50 11.31 34.44
N TYR A 16 -15.17 11.92 33.29
CA TYR A 16 -15.96 11.85 32.06
C TYR A 16 -15.33 10.99 30.99
N LYS A 17 -14.16 10.41 31.25
CA LYS A 17 -13.40 9.58 30.34
C LYS A 17 -14.24 8.42 29.78
N ASP A 18 -14.97 7.75 30.64
CA ASP A 18 -15.84 6.62 30.27
C ASP A 18 -16.97 6.99 29.30
N ILE A 19 -17.35 8.27 29.27
CA ILE A 19 -18.41 8.77 28.39
C ILE A 19 -17.84 9.23 27.05
N TRP A 20 -16.73 9.98 27.08
CA TRP A 20 -16.18 10.62 25.87
C TRP A 20 -15.27 9.70 25.07
N GLN A 21 -14.46 8.89 25.74
CA GLN A 21 -13.49 8.03 25.07
C GLN A 21 -14.13 7.06 24.09
N PRO A 22 -15.22 6.33 24.40
CA PRO A 22 -15.86 5.45 23.43
C PRO A 22 -16.43 6.20 22.21
N ARG A 23 -16.91 7.44 22.41
CA ARG A 23 -17.45 8.27 21.32
C ARG A 23 -16.34 8.74 20.38
N ILE A 24 -15.22 9.21 20.94
CA ILE A 24 -14.03 9.62 20.15
C ILE A 24 -13.47 8.43 19.37
N ILE A 25 -13.35 7.26 20.00
CA ILE A 25 -12.90 6.03 19.33
C ILE A 25 -13.82 5.66 18.17
N LYS A 26 -15.14 5.79 18.36
CA LYS A 26 -16.13 5.54 17.30
C LYS A 26 -15.89 6.48 16.11
N ILE A 27 -15.73 7.79 16.38
CA ILE A 27 -15.49 8.80 15.35
C ILE A 27 -14.19 8.48 14.59
N PHE A 28 -13.12 8.10 15.29
CA PHE A 28 -11.85 7.73 14.64
C PHE A 28 -11.98 6.50 13.75
N LYS A 29 -12.74 5.49 14.18
CA LYS A 29 -12.99 4.29 13.37
C LYS A 29 -13.79 4.62 12.11
N GLU A 30 -14.84 5.43 12.23
CA GLU A 30 -15.65 5.88 11.10
C GLU A 30 -14.79 6.71 10.13
N ALA A 31 -14.00 7.66 10.64
CA ALA A 31 -13.09 8.49 9.83
C ALA A 31 -12.03 7.66 9.11
N ARG A 32 -11.44 6.63 9.78
CA ARG A 32 -10.52 5.67 9.17
C ARG A 32 -11.17 4.96 7.99
N ASP A 33 -12.36 4.41 8.19
CA ASP A 33 -13.05 3.60 7.17
C ASP A 33 -13.44 4.45 5.97
N GLU A 34 -13.89 5.70 6.18
CA GLU A 34 -14.15 6.68 5.12
C GLU A 34 -12.88 7.08 4.37
N PHE A 35 -11.79 7.35 5.09
CA PHE A 35 -10.49 7.65 4.50
C PHE A 35 -10.02 6.51 3.61
N LEU A 36 -10.01 5.27 4.12
CA LEU A 36 -9.55 4.11 3.36
C LEU A 36 -10.40 3.87 2.12
N LYS A 37 -11.70 4.03 2.21
CA LYS A 37 -12.60 3.91 1.05
C LYS A 37 -12.26 4.94 -0.04
N ALA A 38 -12.08 6.20 0.35
CA ALA A 38 -11.73 7.27 -0.60
C ALA A 38 -10.35 7.02 -1.25
N ARG A 39 -9.34 6.65 -0.46
CA ARG A 39 -7.98 6.39 -0.95
C ARG A 39 -7.90 5.15 -1.83
N THR A 40 -8.62 4.08 -1.47
CA THR A 40 -8.72 2.89 -2.31
C THR A 40 -9.36 3.22 -3.66
N SER A 41 -10.42 4.03 -3.70
CA SER A 41 -11.04 4.46 -4.95
C SER A 41 -10.05 5.25 -5.82
N GLN A 42 -9.34 6.21 -5.24
CA GLN A 42 -8.32 7.01 -5.94
C GLN A 42 -7.20 6.13 -6.49
N ALA A 43 -6.68 5.20 -5.70
CA ALA A 43 -5.64 4.26 -6.10
C ALA A 43 -6.09 3.32 -7.23
N MET A 44 -7.37 2.93 -7.26
CA MET A 44 -7.93 2.13 -8.36
C MET A 44 -8.03 2.94 -9.66
N ASP A 45 -8.28 4.25 -9.60
CA ASP A 45 -8.25 5.13 -10.76
C ASP A 45 -6.82 5.30 -11.30
N SER A 46 -5.85 5.49 -10.42
CA SER A 46 -4.42 5.50 -10.77
C SER A 46 -4.02 4.17 -11.42
N LEU A 47 -4.38 3.04 -10.82
CA LEU A 47 -4.14 1.71 -11.35
C LEU A 47 -4.73 1.54 -12.75
N SER A 48 -5.97 1.96 -12.98
CA SER A 48 -6.64 1.88 -14.30
C SER A 48 -5.82 2.61 -15.37
N THR A 49 -5.27 3.77 -15.03
CA THR A 49 -4.44 4.57 -15.94
C THR A 49 -3.16 3.82 -16.32
N TYR A 50 -2.44 3.27 -15.35
CA TYR A 50 -1.21 2.53 -15.61
C TYR A 50 -1.44 1.17 -16.28
N ALA A 51 -2.55 0.49 -16.00
CA ALA A 51 -2.93 -0.74 -16.70
C ALA A 51 -3.19 -0.48 -18.20
N LYS A 52 -3.80 0.67 -18.56
CA LYS A 52 -3.93 1.09 -19.96
C LYS A 52 -2.58 1.41 -20.60
N LEU A 53 -1.65 2.02 -19.87
CA LEU A 53 -0.28 2.26 -20.37
C LEU A 53 0.46 0.94 -20.60
N ALA A 54 0.34 -0.03 -19.70
CA ALA A 54 0.93 -1.37 -19.86
C ALA A 54 0.32 -2.11 -21.06
N CYS A 55 -0.99 -1.96 -21.30
CA CYS A 55 -1.66 -2.45 -22.49
C CYS A 55 -1.06 -1.84 -23.77
N ALA A 56 -0.91 -0.50 -23.81
CA ALA A 56 -0.34 0.20 -24.95
C ALA A 56 1.10 -0.21 -25.24
N ASN A 57 1.91 -0.43 -24.18
CA ASN A 57 3.28 -0.92 -24.32
C ASN A 57 3.32 -2.36 -24.85
N GLY A 58 2.37 -3.21 -24.45
CA GLY A 58 2.23 -4.60 -24.93
C GLY A 58 1.92 -4.72 -26.43
N VAL A 59 1.43 -3.67 -27.08
CA VAL A 59 1.21 -3.64 -28.54
C VAL A 59 2.54 -3.49 -29.29
N ASN A 60 3.61 -3.07 -28.64
CA ASN A 60 4.92 -2.92 -29.25
C ASN A 60 5.43 -4.32 -29.73
N PRO A 61 5.79 -4.49 -31.02
CA PRO A 61 6.25 -5.78 -31.55
C PRO A 61 7.56 -6.27 -30.91
N PHE A 62 8.25 -5.42 -30.19
CA PHE A 62 9.44 -5.74 -29.41
C PHE A 62 9.14 -6.05 -27.96
N PHE A 63 7.91 -6.50 -27.64
CA PHE A 63 7.53 -6.91 -26.29
C PHE A 63 8.53 -7.89 -25.69
N GLY A 64 9.06 -7.53 -24.53
CA GLY A 64 10.11 -8.32 -23.86
C GLY A 64 11.55 -7.96 -24.25
N ALA A 65 11.76 -7.15 -25.30
CA ALA A 65 13.09 -6.59 -25.62
C ALA A 65 13.43 -5.39 -24.73
N ASP A 66 12.40 -4.67 -24.23
CA ASP A 66 12.57 -3.50 -23.36
C ASP A 66 11.98 -3.75 -21.96
N ILE A 67 12.56 -4.70 -21.24
CA ILE A 67 12.22 -4.98 -19.84
C ILE A 67 12.34 -3.70 -18.98
N ALA A 68 13.18 -2.76 -19.37
CA ALA A 68 13.35 -1.51 -18.65
C ALA A 68 12.11 -0.61 -18.74
N ALA A 69 11.45 -0.55 -19.91
CA ALA A 69 10.21 0.22 -20.09
C ALA A 69 9.05 -0.40 -19.29
N ASP A 70 8.91 -1.73 -19.32
CA ASP A 70 7.90 -2.44 -18.54
C ASP A 70 8.11 -2.20 -17.05
N VAL A 71 9.33 -2.40 -16.55
CA VAL A 71 9.68 -2.14 -15.15
C VAL A 71 9.37 -0.69 -14.76
N ALA A 72 9.66 0.29 -15.64
CA ALA A 72 9.38 1.70 -15.36
C ALA A 72 7.88 2.00 -15.21
N ILE A 73 7.00 1.33 -15.98
CA ILE A 73 5.55 1.47 -15.84
C ILE A 73 5.09 0.97 -14.47
N TYR A 74 5.56 -0.20 -14.05
CA TYR A 74 5.21 -0.74 -12.72
C TYR A 74 5.73 0.11 -11.58
N PHE A 75 6.95 0.64 -11.68
CA PHE A 75 7.48 1.58 -10.69
C PHE A 75 6.60 2.80 -10.51
N LYS A 76 6.24 3.44 -11.63
CA LYS A 76 5.37 4.62 -11.61
C LYS A 76 3.99 4.28 -11.06
N MET A 77 3.45 3.12 -11.41
CA MET A 77 2.18 2.63 -10.89
C MET A 77 2.21 2.47 -9.38
N PHE A 78 3.21 1.74 -8.85
CA PHE A 78 3.33 1.52 -7.41
C PHE A 78 3.62 2.82 -6.65
N ALA A 79 4.43 3.71 -7.21
CA ALA A 79 4.68 5.03 -6.62
C ALA A 79 3.38 5.85 -6.53
N ALA A 80 2.59 5.91 -7.61
CA ALA A 80 1.32 6.61 -7.62
C ALA A 80 0.30 6.03 -6.62
N ILE A 81 0.15 4.70 -6.59
CA ILE A 81 -0.74 4.01 -5.63
C ILE A 81 -0.31 4.31 -4.19
N LYS A 82 0.99 4.26 -3.89
CA LYS A 82 1.52 4.56 -2.57
C LYS A 82 1.25 6.02 -2.17
N GLU A 83 1.45 6.96 -3.10
CA GLU A 83 1.15 8.39 -2.91
C GLU A 83 -0.35 8.61 -2.65
N ASP A 84 -1.24 7.89 -3.34
CA ASP A 84 -2.69 7.93 -3.09
C ASP A 84 -3.06 7.57 -1.65
N PHE A 85 -2.29 6.73 -0.97
CA PHE A 85 -2.45 6.39 0.45
C PHE A 85 -1.65 7.29 1.39
N ASN A 86 -0.93 8.32 0.88
CA ASN A 86 0.01 9.15 1.64
C ASN A 86 1.07 8.34 2.40
N ILE A 87 1.57 7.27 1.79
CA ILE A 87 2.64 6.44 2.37
C ILE A 87 3.98 6.87 1.75
N GLU A 88 4.87 7.41 2.57
CA GLU A 88 6.21 7.83 2.15
C GLU A 88 7.25 6.71 2.39
N ASP A 89 8.33 6.69 1.58
CA ASP A 89 9.39 5.68 1.71
C ASP A 89 10.10 5.77 3.05
N ASN A 90 10.36 6.99 3.55
CA ASN A 90 10.94 7.25 4.85
C ASN A 90 10.08 6.72 6.01
N GLU A 91 8.75 6.69 5.85
CA GLU A 91 7.85 6.10 6.83
C GLU A 91 7.89 4.58 6.81
N LEU A 92 7.98 3.97 5.62
CA LEU A 92 8.12 2.52 5.46
C LEU A 92 9.42 2.01 6.07
N GLU A 93 10.52 2.74 5.88
CA GLU A 93 11.84 2.42 6.46
C GLU A 93 11.92 2.74 7.96
N GLY A 94 11.20 3.76 8.40
CA GLY A 94 11.22 4.29 9.75
C GLY A 94 10.03 3.83 10.59
N ARG A 95 8.95 4.61 10.56
CA ARG A 95 7.80 4.44 11.44
C ARG A 95 7.06 3.12 11.25
N TYR A 96 6.98 2.64 10.01
CA TYR A 96 6.21 1.44 9.66
C TYR A 96 7.05 0.18 9.50
N CYS A 97 8.36 0.25 9.73
CA CYS A 97 9.28 -0.88 9.55
C CYS A 97 8.91 -2.14 10.36
N ALA A 98 8.15 -1.99 11.46
CA ALA A 98 7.66 -3.10 12.27
C ALA A 98 6.54 -3.91 11.59
N TYR A 99 5.89 -3.35 10.58
CA TYR A 99 4.84 -4.05 9.84
C TYR A 99 5.44 -4.88 8.69
N PRO A 100 5.13 -6.18 8.61
CA PRO A 100 5.65 -7.04 7.52
C PRO A 100 5.27 -6.51 6.12
N LEU A 101 4.09 -5.87 5.99
CA LEU A 101 3.65 -5.26 4.74
C LEU A 101 4.52 -4.08 4.31
N ALA A 102 5.03 -3.27 5.23
CA ALA A 102 5.93 -2.16 4.90
C ALA A 102 7.19 -2.65 4.17
N ARG A 103 7.79 -3.74 4.66
CA ARG A 103 8.93 -4.39 4.00
C ARG A 103 8.58 -4.90 2.61
N LYS A 104 7.42 -5.60 2.47
CA LYS A 104 6.94 -6.08 1.18
C LYS A 104 6.75 -4.94 0.18
N LEU A 105 6.17 -3.81 0.61
CA LEU A 105 5.98 -2.64 -0.25
C LEU A 105 7.32 -2.04 -0.71
N LEU A 106 8.31 -1.94 0.19
CA LEU A 106 9.66 -1.49 -0.15
C LEU A 106 10.35 -2.44 -1.15
N GLU A 107 10.24 -3.75 -0.96
CA GLU A 107 10.81 -4.73 -1.87
C GLU A 107 10.23 -4.59 -3.29
N LEU A 108 8.93 -4.37 -3.42
CA LEU A 108 8.26 -4.15 -4.71
C LEU A 108 8.66 -2.83 -5.38
N MET A 109 9.19 -1.87 -4.63
CA MET A 109 9.78 -0.64 -5.16
C MET A 109 11.23 -0.83 -5.64
N THR A 110 11.74 -2.05 -5.69
CA THR A 110 13.06 -2.35 -6.28
C THR A 110 12.90 -2.99 -7.67
N LYS A 111 13.91 -2.80 -8.53
CA LYS A 111 13.95 -3.45 -9.86
C LYS A 111 13.79 -4.96 -9.75
N ASN A 112 14.46 -5.56 -8.77
CA ASN A 112 14.40 -7.01 -8.55
C ASN A 112 13.02 -7.45 -8.07
N GLY A 113 12.37 -6.68 -7.18
CA GLY A 113 11.01 -6.94 -6.70
C GLY A 113 9.99 -6.91 -7.83
N VAL A 114 10.04 -5.89 -8.70
CA VAL A 114 9.17 -5.81 -9.88
C VAL A 114 9.41 -7.00 -10.81
N ILE A 115 10.68 -7.34 -11.11
CA ILE A 115 11.00 -8.49 -11.97
C ILE A 115 10.49 -9.80 -11.35
N LEU A 116 10.64 -9.98 -10.05
CA LEU A 116 10.14 -11.17 -9.34
C LEU A 116 8.60 -11.24 -9.41
N LEU A 117 7.92 -10.11 -9.19
CA LEU A 117 6.49 -10.00 -9.31
C LEU A 117 6.01 -10.37 -10.71
N LEU A 118 6.63 -9.80 -11.76
CA LEU A 118 6.32 -10.12 -13.15
C LEU A 118 6.54 -11.60 -13.47
N LYS A 119 7.57 -12.22 -12.91
CA LYS A 119 7.80 -13.68 -13.04
C LYS A 119 6.72 -14.49 -12.35
N ASN A 120 6.28 -14.08 -11.17
CA ASN A 120 5.26 -14.80 -10.39
C ASN A 120 3.88 -14.74 -11.04
N PHE A 121 3.48 -13.57 -11.52
CA PHE A 121 2.19 -13.38 -12.20
C PHE A 121 2.25 -13.83 -13.68
N GLY A 122 3.36 -13.55 -14.36
CA GLY A 122 3.54 -13.86 -15.79
C GLY A 122 4.03 -15.27 -16.09
N GLY A 123 4.74 -15.91 -15.16
CA GLY A 123 5.53 -17.11 -15.45
C GLY A 123 4.75 -18.35 -15.89
N LYS A 124 3.45 -18.46 -15.57
CA LYS A 124 2.62 -19.59 -15.98
C LYS A 124 1.83 -19.35 -17.29
N GLN A 125 1.51 -18.10 -17.60
CA GLN A 125 0.73 -17.74 -18.78
C GLN A 125 1.59 -17.21 -19.92
N VAL A 126 2.61 -16.42 -19.61
CA VAL A 126 3.53 -15.81 -20.58
C VAL A 126 4.30 -16.86 -21.36
N ILE A 127 4.82 -17.91 -20.70
CA ILE A 127 5.58 -18.99 -21.36
C ILE A 127 4.73 -19.84 -22.31
N LYS A 128 3.44 -19.99 -22.03
CA LYS A 128 2.54 -20.79 -22.88
C LYS A 128 2.01 -20.05 -24.12
N SER A 129 1.91 -18.71 -24.03
CA SER A 129 1.31 -17.89 -25.10
C SER A 129 2.31 -17.44 -26.17
N PHE A 130 3.60 -17.31 -25.80
CA PHE A 130 4.65 -16.82 -26.72
C PHE A 130 5.26 -17.91 -27.61
N GLY A 131 4.86 -19.15 -27.49
CA GLY A 131 5.46 -20.28 -28.20
C GLY A 131 4.99 -20.50 -29.65
N LYS A 132 4.04 -19.75 -30.20
CA LYS A 132 3.57 -19.97 -31.60
C LYS A 132 3.16 -18.67 -32.29
N TYR A 133 3.95 -18.32 -33.26
CA TYR A 133 3.82 -17.31 -34.29
C TYR A 133 2.43 -17.13 -34.89
N ILE A 134 1.83 -15.96 -34.66
CA ILE A 134 0.93 -15.31 -35.64
C ILE A 134 1.05 -13.80 -35.41
N PRO A 135 1.61 -13.01 -36.34
CA PRO A 135 2.02 -11.62 -36.09
C PRO A 135 0.91 -10.65 -35.69
N PHE A 136 -0.35 -10.86 -36.08
CA PHE A 136 -1.46 -9.97 -35.78
C PHE A 136 -2.24 -10.36 -34.52
N VAL A 137 -2.38 -11.65 -34.25
CA VAL A 137 -3.05 -12.18 -33.04
C VAL A 137 -2.12 -12.02 -31.83
N GLY A 138 -0.81 -12.01 -32.05
CA GLY A 138 0.21 -11.81 -31.00
C GLY A 138 0.13 -10.47 -30.32
N GLN A 139 -0.08 -9.37 -31.06
CA GLN A 139 -0.13 -8.02 -30.51
C GLN A 139 -1.34 -7.81 -29.60
N ALA A 140 -2.53 -8.22 -30.01
CA ALA A 140 -3.74 -8.12 -29.19
C ALA A 140 -3.63 -9.00 -27.91
N ALA A 141 -3.07 -10.20 -28.03
CA ALA A 141 -2.82 -11.07 -26.89
C ALA A 141 -1.78 -10.48 -25.93
N ALA A 142 -0.69 -9.91 -26.46
CA ALA A 142 0.34 -9.25 -25.65
C ALA A 142 -0.20 -8.02 -24.92
N ALA A 143 -1.00 -7.19 -25.59
CA ALA A 143 -1.68 -6.05 -24.99
C ALA A 143 -2.64 -6.47 -23.85
N ALA A 144 -3.45 -7.51 -24.09
CA ALA A 144 -4.36 -8.05 -23.09
C ALA A 144 -3.61 -8.62 -21.87
N LEU A 145 -2.48 -9.30 -22.09
CA LEU A 145 -1.62 -9.80 -21.03
C LEU A 145 -0.99 -8.66 -20.23
N GLY A 146 -0.46 -7.62 -20.90
CA GLY A 146 0.10 -6.44 -20.24
C GLY A 146 -0.92 -5.77 -19.34
N TYR A 147 -2.15 -5.60 -19.83
CA TYR A 147 -3.25 -5.04 -19.05
C TYR A 147 -3.59 -5.91 -17.82
N THR A 148 -3.79 -7.21 -18.03
CA THR A 148 -4.19 -8.13 -16.96
C THR A 148 -3.12 -8.23 -15.88
N LEU A 149 -1.84 -8.35 -16.27
CA LEU A 149 -0.73 -8.40 -15.33
C LEU A 149 -0.60 -7.11 -14.51
N ALA A 150 -0.72 -5.95 -15.16
CA ALA A 150 -0.67 -4.68 -14.46
C ALA A 150 -1.86 -4.52 -13.51
N LYS A 151 -3.05 -4.94 -13.94
CA LYS A 151 -4.25 -4.91 -13.12
C LYS A 151 -4.10 -5.81 -11.89
N ASP A 152 -3.77 -7.07 -12.07
CA ASP A 152 -3.67 -8.05 -10.98
C ASP A 152 -2.58 -7.65 -9.97
N ALA A 153 -1.40 -7.24 -10.48
CA ALA A 153 -0.30 -6.75 -9.65
C ALA A 153 -0.65 -5.47 -8.90
N GLY A 154 -1.30 -4.52 -9.58
CA GLY A 154 -1.72 -3.26 -9.00
C GLY A 154 -2.84 -3.44 -7.97
N GLU A 155 -3.84 -4.27 -8.22
CA GLU A 155 -4.89 -4.59 -7.24
C GLU A 155 -4.30 -5.23 -5.97
N SER A 156 -3.32 -6.13 -6.12
CA SER A 156 -2.60 -6.68 -4.97
C SER A 156 -1.88 -5.58 -4.20
N TYR A 157 -1.22 -4.65 -4.89
CA TYR A 157 -0.50 -3.56 -4.26
C TYR A 157 -1.42 -2.55 -3.57
N VAL A 158 -2.56 -2.19 -4.18
CA VAL A 158 -3.62 -1.37 -3.57
C VAL A 158 -4.11 -2.00 -2.26
N ASN A 159 -4.38 -3.32 -2.27
CA ASN A 159 -4.82 -4.04 -1.09
C ASN A 159 -3.75 -4.06 0.02
N ASP A 160 -2.47 -4.22 -0.34
CA ASP A 160 -1.36 -4.17 0.61
C ASP A 160 -1.23 -2.77 1.25
N CYS A 161 -1.32 -1.70 0.44
CA CYS A 161 -1.30 -0.31 0.94
C CYS A 161 -2.50 -0.02 1.85
N ALA A 162 -3.71 -0.41 1.44
CA ALA A 162 -4.92 -0.24 2.24
C ALA A 162 -4.83 -1.00 3.57
N THR A 163 -4.30 -2.21 3.55
CA THR A 163 -4.12 -3.04 4.75
C THR A 163 -3.09 -2.43 5.69
N LEU A 164 -1.96 -1.95 5.17
CA LEU A 164 -0.95 -1.27 5.99
C LEU A 164 -1.53 -0.01 6.62
N ALA A 165 -2.20 0.84 5.83
CA ALA A 165 -2.83 2.05 6.33
C ALA A 165 -3.87 1.75 7.40
N TRP A 166 -4.68 0.69 7.21
CA TRP A 166 -5.64 0.25 8.23
C TRP A 166 -4.95 -0.19 9.51
N GLN A 167 -3.88 -0.99 9.42
CA GLN A 167 -3.12 -1.47 10.58
C GLN A 167 -2.54 -0.30 11.38
N VAL A 168 -1.87 0.63 10.70
CA VAL A 168 -1.27 1.81 11.32
C VAL A 168 -2.33 2.65 12.02
N MET A 169 -3.42 2.99 11.34
CA MET A 169 -4.50 3.81 11.92
C MET A 169 -5.22 3.08 13.05
N ASN A 170 -5.38 1.76 12.96
CA ASN A 170 -5.99 0.98 14.03
C ASN A 170 -5.12 0.95 15.28
N ASP A 171 -3.81 0.78 15.13
CA ASP A 171 -2.87 0.78 16.25
C ASP A 171 -2.82 2.16 16.94
N GLU A 172 -2.91 3.26 16.19
CA GLU A 172 -3.04 4.60 16.76
C GLU A 172 -4.35 4.78 17.55
N ILE A 173 -5.47 4.25 17.05
CA ILE A 173 -6.76 4.27 17.74
C ILE A 173 -6.70 3.44 19.04
N GLU A 174 -6.11 2.25 19.00
CA GLU A 174 -5.97 1.40 20.19
C GLU A 174 -4.97 2.02 21.19
N ASN A 175 -3.90 2.66 20.73
CA ASN A 175 -2.99 3.42 21.59
C ASN A 175 -3.71 4.58 22.29
N TYR A 176 -4.54 5.31 21.56
CA TYR A 176 -5.38 6.36 22.16
C TYR A 176 -6.33 5.80 23.22
N LYS A 177 -6.94 4.66 22.96
CA LYS A 177 -7.81 3.98 23.92
C LYS A 177 -7.09 3.61 25.22
N LEU A 178 -5.83 3.17 25.12
CA LEU A 178 -5.05 2.72 26.27
C LEU A 178 -4.49 3.89 27.09
N TYR A 179 -4.00 4.94 26.41
CA TYR A 179 -3.23 6.00 27.05
C TYR A 179 -3.97 7.34 27.13
N GLY A 180 -5.07 7.51 26.38
CA GLY A 180 -5.88 8.72 26.37
C GLY A 180 -5.15 9.95 25.81
N ASP A 181 -4.03 9.75 25.14
CA ASP A 181 -3.17 10.82 24.64
C ASP A 181 -3.05 10.79 23.12
N LEU A 182 -3.45 11.92 22.49
CA LEU A 182 -3.22 12.17 21.07
C LEU A 182 -1.85 12.83 20.81
N ASN A 183 -1.13 13.20 21.86
CA ASN A 183 0.13 13.91 21.77
C ASN A 183 1.33 12.98 21.64
N GLY A 184 1.37 12.14 20.60
CA GLY A 184 2.62 11.61 20.06
C GLY A 184 3.66 11.00 21.01
N SER A 185 3.34 10.83 22.29
CA SER A 185 4.14 10.04 23.24
C SER A 185 3.98 8.54 23.01
N SER A 186 3.27 8.16 21.92
CA SER A 186 3.32 6.78 21.47
C SER A 186 4.79 6.43 21.30
N LYS A 187 5.25 5.52 22.16
CA LYS A 187 6.53 4.87 21.99
C LYS A 187 6.64 4.57 20.52
N LYS A 188 7.59 5.24 19.82
CA LYS A 188 7.94 4.94 18.44
C LYS A 188 7.85 3.43 18.32
N PRO A 189 7.18 2.87 17.30
CA PRO A 189 7.31 1.46 17.05
C PRO A 189 8.82 1.22 17.05
N ILE A 190 9.30 0.52 18.07
CA ILE A 190 10.72 0.26 18.20
C ILE A 190 10.98 -0.65 17.01
N CYS A 191 11.65 -0.13 15.99
CA CYS A 191 12.38 -0.96 15.05
C CYS A 191 13.42 -1.67 15.90
N ILE A 192 13.01 -2.73 16.56
CA ILE A 192 13.93 -3.53 17.32
C ILE A 192 14.72 -4.27 16.25
N GLU A 193 16.02 -4.02 16.22
CA GLU A 193 17.02 -4.88 15.55
C GLU A 193 16.85 -6.37 15.88
N ASN A 194 15.97 -6.72 16.79
CA ASN A 194 15.62 -8.07 17.24
C ASN A 194 14.79 -8.91 16.24
N TYR A 195 14.31 -8.36 15.13
CA TYR A 195 13.67 -9.19 14.11
C TYR A 195 14.65 -10.07 13.34
N THR A 196 15.93 -9.77 13.40
CA THR A 196 16.99 -10.62 12.84
C THR A 196 17.21 -11.92 13.65
N LEU A 197 16.77 -11.98 14.90
CA LEU A 197 16.95 -13.16 15.76
C LEU A 197 15.87 -14.23 15.57
N TYR A 198 14.74 -13.93 14.96
CA TYR A 198 13.69 -14.92 14.70
C TYR A 198 13.86 -15.68 13.38
N GLN A 199 14.65 -15.16 12.44
CA GLN A 199 14.93 -15.85 11.16
C GLN A 199 16.16 -16.77 11.20
N LEU A 200 16.85 -16.85 12.32
CA LEU A 200 18.02 -17.73 12.47
C LEU A 200 17.74 -19.02 13.28
N LYS A 201 16.46 -19.35 13.50
CA LYS A 201 16.04 -20.55 14.24
C LYS A 201 15.07 -21.45 13.48
N GLU A 202 15.04 -21.41 12.13
CA GLU A 202 14.46 -22.48 11.31
C GLU A 202 15.52 -23.11 10.42
#